data_a7645b61a1e9d7129cf75012d9d77510
#
_entry.id   a7645b61a1e9d7129cf75012d9d77510
#
_cell.length_a   1.000
_cell.length_b   1.000
_cell.length_c   1.000
_cell.angle_alpha   90.00
_cell.angle_beta   90.00
_cell.angle_gamma   90.00
#
_symmetry.space_group_name_H-M   'P 1'
#
loop_
_entity.id
_entity.type
_entity.pdbx_description
1 polymer ?
#
loop_
_entity_poly.entity_id
_entity_poly.type
_entity_poly.pdbx_seq_one_letter_code
_entity_poly.pdbx_strand_id
1 'polypeptide(L)'
;DPRGEVGMRYLTGRKLTDETMHHFGLGYAGKNGEQVVQYLRKKGFTDEEIKDSGLAMFSEQRGLRSQFWNRVMFPIQDINHRVIGFGGRVMGDGEPKYLNSPETMIFDKRRNLYGLNFARTARTGNIILCEGYMDVIAMHQAGFTQAVASLGTAFTVEQANLLHRYAENI
;
A
#
# COMPACT_ATOMS: atom_id res chain seq x y z
N ASP A 1 -18.33 4.26 7.57
CA ASP A 1 -18.05 3.99 9.00
C ASP A 1 -17.47 5.28 9.62
N PRO A 2 -18.04 5.84 10.69
CA PRO A 2 -17.53 7.04 11.36
C PRO A 2 -16.06 6.96 11.78
N ARG A 3 -15.56 5.77 12.06
CA ARG A 3 -14.14 5.53 12.41
C ARG A 3 -13.17 5.83 11.26
N GLY A 4 -13.66 5.78 10.02
CA GLY A 4 -12.87 6.06 8.81
C GLY A 4 -12.93 7.50 8.33
N GLU A 5 -13.70 8.37 9.01
CA GLU A 5 -13.97 9.75 8.54
C GLU A 5 -12.68 10.56 8.32
N VAL A 6 -11.68 10.41 9.19
CA VAL A 6 -10.39 11.11 9.06
C VAL A 6 -9.68 10.72 7.76
N GLY A 7 -9.62 9.43 7.45
CA GLY A 7 -9.04 8.93 6.20
C GLY A 7 -9.84 9.38 4.98
N MET A 8 -11.17 9.30 5.05
CA MET A 8 -12.05 9.73 3.97
C MET A 8 -11.86 11.23 3.67
N ARG A 9 -11.85 12.09 4.70
CA ARG A 9 -11.62 13.52 4.55
C ARG A 9 -10.27 13.83 3.90
N TYR A 10 -9.23 13.08 4.25
CA TYR A 10 -7.93 13.22 3.59
C TYR A 10 -8.02 12.88 2.10
N LEU A 11 -8.59 11.73 1.75
CA LEU A 11 -8.67 11.24 0.37
C LEU A 11 -9.55 12.15 -0.50
N THR A 12 -10.70 12.59 0.00
CA THR A 12 -11.57 13.55 -0.70
C THR A 12 -10.91 14.92 -0.83
N GLY A 13 -10.18 15.37 0.19
CA GLY A 13 -9.35 16.59 0.12
C GLY A 13 -8.25 16.52 -0.95
N ARG A 14 -7.82 15.31 -1.31
CA ARG A 14 -6.94 15.04 -2.46
C ARG A 14 -7.68 14.88 -3.79
N LYS A 15 -8.99 15.14 -3.80
CA LYS A 15 -9.88 15.07 -4.97
C LYS A 15 -9.98 13.68 -5.58
N LEU A 16 -9.79 12.62 -4.79
CA LEU A 16 -10.04 11.26 -5.25
C LEU A 16 -11.54 10.97 -5.27
N THR A 17 -11.97 10.30 -6.34
CA THR A 17 -13.35 9.82 -6.48
C THR A 17 -13.57 8.54 -5.68
N ASP A 18 -14.82 8.24 -5.32
CA ASP A 18 -15.18 7.00 -4.66
C ASP A 18 -14.79 5.77 -5.50
N GLU A 19 -14.96 5.85 -6.82
CA GLU A 19 -14.55 4.81 -7.76
C GLU A 19 -13.05 4.54 -7.67
N THR A 20 -12.22 5.58 -7.69
CA THR A 20 -10.76 5.46 -7.58
C THR A 20 -10.36 4.87 -6.23
N MET A 21 -10.99 5.33 -5.14
CA MET A 21 -10.71 4.80 -3.80
C MET A 21 -11.03 3.31 -3.69
N HIS A 22 -12.14 2.86 -4.27
CA HIS A 22 -12.52 1.45 -4.33
C HIS A 22 -11.59 0.63 -5.23
N HIS A 23 -11.26 1.17 -6.41
CA HIS A 23 -10.37 0.50 -7.37
C HIS A 23 -9.01 0.15 -6.76
N PHE A 24 -8.43 1.08 -6.00
CA PHE A 24 -7.17 0.88 -5.29
C PHE A 24 -7.33 0.20 -3.91
N GLY A 25 -8.56 -0.03 -3.45
CA GLY A 25 -8.85 -0.65 -2.15
C GLY A 25 -8.38 0.20 -0.96
N LEU A 26 -8.42 1.54 -1.09
CA LEU A 26 -7.92 2.44 -0.06
C LEU A 26 -8.72 2.30 1.22
N GLY A 27 -8.03 2.40 2.36
CA GLY A 27 -8.65 2.25 3.67
C GLY A 27 -8.04 3.16 4.72
N TYR A 28 -8.47 2.97 5.97
CA TYR A 28 -7.93 3.70 7.11
C TYR A 28 -7.70 2.76 8.30
N ALA A 29 -6.47 2.73 8.78
CA ALA A 29 -6.11 2.10 10.05
C ALA A 29 -6.36 3.09 11.18
N GLY A 30 -7.34 2.79 12.03
CA GLY A 30 -7.75 3.65 13.14
C GLY A 30 -6.64 3.89 14.18
N LYS A 31 -6.93 4.75 15.15
CA LYS A 31 -5.96 5.11 16.21
C LYS A 31 -5.66 3.98 17.20
N ASN A 32 -6.51 2.96 17.27
CA ASN A 32 -6.30 1.81 18.15
C ASN A 32 -5.40 0.76 17.50
N GLY A 33 -4.12 0.73 17.91
CA GLY A 33 -3.13 -0.22 17.39
C GLY A 33 -3.35 -1.70 17.78
N GLU A 34 -4.38 -2.03 18.54
CA GLU A 34 -4.71 -3.42 18.90
C GLU A 34 -5.82 -4.01 18.03
N GLN A 35 -6.59 -3.16 17.38
CA GLN A 35 -7.84 -3.56 16.71
C GLN A 35 -7.62 -4.62 15.62
N VAL A 36 -6.60 -4.48 14.77
CA VAL A 36 -6.32 -5.46 13.72
C VAL A 36 -5.83 -6.78 14.30
N VAL A 37 -4.98 -6.73 15.34
CA VAL A 37 -4.48 -7.94 16.01
C VAL A 37 -5.63 -8.72 16.64
N GLN A 38 -6.50 -8.03 17.38
CA GLN A 38 -7.68 -8.66 18.00
C GLN A 38 -8.63 -9.24 16.96
N TYR A 39 -8.83 -8.55 15.83
CA TYR A 39 -9.66 -9.04 14.74
C TYR A 39 -9.07 -10.31 14.12
N LEU A 40 -7.77 -10.34 13.84
CA LEU A 40 -7.11 -11.50 13.25
C LEU A 40 -7.10 -12.70 14.21
N ARG A 41 -6.86 -12.48 15.51
CA ARG A 41 -6.99 -13.53 16.54
C ARG A 41 -8.40 -14.12 16.57
N LYS A 42 -9.44 -13.29 16.48
CA LYS A 42 -10.85 -13.76 16.39
C LYS A 42 -11.13 -14.57 15.13
N LYS A 43 -10.36 -14.36 14.06
CA LYS A 43 -10.40 -15.14 12.82
C LYS A 43 -9.61 -16.44 12.89
N GLY A 44 -8.92 -16.70 14.00
CA GLY A 44 -8.18 -17.93 14.25
C GLY A 44 -6.71 -17.88 13.88
N PHE A 45 -6.17 -16.71 13.48
CA PHE A 45 -4.75 -16.58 13.21
C PHE A 45 -3.94 -16.54 14.51
N THR A 46 -2.81 -17.23 14.51
CA THR A 46 -1.84 -17.22 15.60
C THR A 46 -1.06 -15.90 15.65
N ASP A 47 -0.48 -15.60 16.80
CA ASP A 47 0.36 -14.41 16.95
C ASP A 47 1.60 -14.43 16.04
N GLU A 48 2.13 -15.62 15.77
CA GLU A 48 3.25 -15.83 14.85
C GLU A 48 2.85 -15.50 13.42
N GLU A 49 1.73 -16.04 12.93
CA GLU A 49 1.19 -15.71 11.60
C GLU A 49 0.90 -14.22 11.43
N ILE A 50 0.33 -13.58 12.47
CA ILE A 50 0.03 -12.15 12.45
C ILE A 50 1.33 -11.33 12.37
N LYS A 51 2.36 -11.72 13.09
CA LYS A 51 3.69 -11.08 13.05
C LYS A 51 4.34 -11.29 11.67
N ASP A 52 4.36 -12.51 11.17
CA ASP A 52 5.00 -12.86 9.90
C ASP A 52 4.32 -12.23 8.69
N SER A 53 3.02 -11.92 8.80
CA SER A 53 2.29 -11.14 7.78
C SER A 53 2.78 -9.70 7.61
N GLY A 54 3.57 -9.18 8.56
CA GLY A 54 4.00 -7.77 8.59
C GLY A 54 2.88 -6.78 8.98
N LEU A 55 1.71 -7.26 9.41
CA LEU A 55 0.61 -6.40 9.88
C LEU A 55 0.78 -5.97 11.34
N ALA A 56 1.59 -6.70 12.10
CA ALA A 56 1.86 -6.38 13.50
C ALA A 56 3.34 -6.56 13.85
N MET A 57 3.75 -5.84 14.88
CA MET A 57 5.09 -5.91 15.47
C MET A 57 4.97 -6.28 16.94
N PHE A 58 5.97 -6.99 17.46
CA PHE A 58 6.05 -7.32 18.88
C PHE A 58 6.81 -6.23 19.63
N SER A 59 6.26 -5.83 20.76
CA SER A 59 6.91 -4.94 21.72
C SER A 59 7.00 -5.66 23.08
N GLU A 60 8.16 -5.67 23.72
CA GLU A 60 8.36 -6.28 25.05
C GLU A 60 7.39 -5.69 26.08
N GLN A 61 7.10 -4.39 26.00
CA GLN A 61 6.25 -3.70 26.98
C GLN A 61 4.74 -3.85 26.71
N ARG A 62 4.34 -4.07 25.46
CA ARG A 62 2.94 -3.96 25.02
C ARG A 62 2.42 -5.17 24.25
N GLY A 63 3.26 -6.20 24.05
CA GLY A 63 2.93 -7.38 23.25
C GLY A 63 2.75 -7.06 21.76
N LEU A 64 1.95 -7.86 21.07
CA LEU A 64 1.72 -7.73 19.64
C LEU A 64 0.78 -6.56 19.34
N ARG A 65 1.21 -5.64 18.48
CA ARG A 65 0.47 -4.44 18.08
C ARG A 65 0.50 -4.25 16.57
N SER A 66 -0.53 -3.58 16.04
CA SER A 66 -0.56 -3.21 14.63
C SER A 66 0.69 -2.43 14.22
N GLN A 67 1.26 -2.80 13.08
CA GLN A 67 2.31 -2.02 12.40
C GLN A 67 1.76 -0.64 11.95
N PHE A 68 0.46 -0.57 11.67
CA PHE A 68 -0.19 0.63 11.17
C PHE A 68 -1.27 1.11 12.14
N TRP A 69 -1.23 2.38 12.52
CA TRP A 69 -2.30 3.07 13.25
C TRP A 69 -2.36 4.53 12.83
N ASN A 70 -3.56 5.11 12.86
CA ASN A 70 -3.83 6.48 12.41
C ASN A 70 -3.26 6.76 11.01
N ARG A 71 -3.46 5.83 10.07
CA ARG A 71 -2.92 5.93 8.71
C ARG A 71 -3.98 5.65 7.65
N VAL A 72 -3.95 6.42 6.58
CA VAL A 72 -4.57 6.03 5.32
C VAL A 72 -3.75 4.90 4.73
N MET A 73 -4.42 3.83 4.29
CA MET A 73 -3.81 2.58 3.88
C MET A 73 -3.89 2.40 2.36
N PHE A 74 -2.78 1.98 1.80
CA PHE A 74 -2.59 1.68 0.38
C PHE A 74 -2.23 0.20 0.25
N PRO A 75 -3.17 -0.69 -0.14
CA PRO A 75 -2.83 -2.09 -0.41
C PRO A 75 -1.80 -2.19 -1.53
N ILE A 76 -0.73 -2.91 -1.28
CA ILE A 76 0.27 -3.24 -2.28
C ILE A 76 -0.09 -4.62 -2.84
N GLN A 77 -0.27 -4.69 -4.15
CA GLN A 77 -0.71 -5.91 -4.81
C GLN A 77 0.38 -6.44 -5.75
N ASP A 78 0.47 -7.76 -5.85
CA ASP A 78 1.25 -8.42 -6.88
C ASP A 78 0.57 -8.30 -8.26
N ILE A 79 1.23 -8.75 -9.32
CA ILE A 79 0.69 -8.72 -10.69
C ILE A 79 -0.63 -9.51 -10.85
N ASN A 80 -0.99 -10.36 -9.90
CA ASN A 80 -2.22 -11.15 -9.91
C ASN A 80 -3.31 -10.56 -9.01
N HIS A 81 -3.18 -9.30 -8.61
CA HIS A 81 -4.09 -8.58 -7.71
C HIS A 81 -4.22 -9.17 -6.29
N ARG A 82 -3.24 -9.97 -5.83
CA ARG A 82 -3.18 -10.44 -4.46
C ARG A 82 -2.47 -9.40 -3.59
N VAL A 83 -3.08 -9.04 -2.46
CA VAL A 83 -2.46 -8.12 -1.50
C VAL A 83 -1.26 -8.82 -0.85
N ILE A 84 -0.07 -8.23 -1.00
CA ILE A 84 1.20 -8.75 -0.48
C ILE A 84 1.79 -7.87 0.62
N GLY A 85 1.29 -6.66 0.79
CA GLY A 85 1.74 -5.71 1.81
C GLY A 85 0.89 -4.45 1.79
N PHE A 86 1.30 -3.47 2.58
CA PHE A 86 0.61 -2.20 2.69
C PHE A 86 1.60 -1.03 2.77
N GLY A 87 1.22 0.09 2.18
CA GLY A 87 1.75 1.39 2.53
C GLY A 87 0.77 2.11 3.46
N GLY A 88 1.26 2.98 4.32
CA GLY A 88 0.41 3.74 5.22
C GLY A 88 0.90 5.18 5.38
N ARG A 89 0.04 6.17 5.08
CA ARG A 89 0.32 7.59 5.32
C ARG A 89 -0.30 8.04 6.64
N VAL A 90 0.52 8.55 7.54
CA VAL A 90 0.04 9.01 8.85
C VAL A 90 -0.90 10.21 8.71
N MET A 91 -1.92 10.26 9.55
CA MET A 91 -2.80 11.42 9.69
C MET A 91 -2.32 12.28 10.86
N GLY A 92 -2.18 13.61 10.62
CA GLY A 92 -1.56 14.55 11.56
C GLY A 92 -0.04 14.53 11.47
N ASP A 93 0.62 14.94 12.56
CA ASP A 93 2.07 15.21 12.66
C ASP A 93 2.92 13.99 13.04
N GLY A 94 2.40 12.78 12.87
CA GLY A 94 3.12 11.53 13.20
C GLY A 94 4.26 11.22 12.21
N GLU A 95 5.26 10.50 12.70
CA GLU A 95 6.39 10.02 11.90
C GLU A 95 6.46 8.48 11.88
N PRO A 96 7.00 7.88 10.83
CA PRO A 96 7.33 8.48 9.54
C PRO A 96 6.06 8.84 8.76
N LYS A 97 6.13 9.87 7.90
CA LYS A 97 5.00 10.32 7.06
C LYS A 97 4.41 9.18 6.23
N TYR A 98 5.27 8.38 5.61
CA TYR A 98 4.91 7.12 4.94
C TYR A 98 5.64 5.95 5.59
N LEU A 99 4.91 4.88 5.83
CA LEU A 99 5.40 3.62 6.36
C LEU A 99 4.95 2.49 5.45
N ASN A 100 5.87 1.61 5.05
CA ASN A 100 5.55 0.40 4.30
C ASN A 100 5.62 -0.83 5.19
N SER A 101 4.91 -1.90 4.81
CA SER A 101 5.13 -3.22 5.39
C SER A 101 6.61 -3.57 5.41
N PRO A 102 7.11 -4.28 6.43
CA PRO A 102 8.43 -4.88 6.39
C PRO A 102 8.50 -5.92 5.25
N GLU A 103 9.71 -6.35 4.90
CA GLU A 103 9.91 -7.51 4.05
C GLU A 103 9.28 -8.75 4.70
N THR A 104 8.59 -9.56 3.90
CA THR A 104 7.97 -10.82 4.33
C THR A 104 8.23 -11.92 3.30
N MET A 105 7.78 -13.14 3.56
CA MET A 105 7.90 -14.24 2.59
C MET A 105 7.24 -13.94 1.24
N ILE A 106 6.24 -13.05 1.21
CA ILE A 106 5.48 -12.71 0.01
C ILE A 106 5.69 -11.28 -0.48
N PHE A 107 6.43 -10.45 0.26
CA PHE A 107 6.65 -9.04 -0.06
C PHE A 107 8.13 -8.66 -0.04
N ASP A 108 8.65 -8.30 -1.21
CA ASP A 108 9.97 -7.75 -1.42
C ASP A 108 9.83 -6.40 -2.15
N LYS A 109 10.17 -5.29 -1.46
CA LYS A 109 10.06 -3.92 -1.98
C LYS A 109 10.91 -3.69 -3.25
N ARG A 110 12.02 -4.40 -3.38
CA ARG A 110 12.96 -4.26 -4.49
C ARG A 110 12.47 -4.88 -5.77
N ARG A 111 11.49 -5.81 -5.68
CA ARG A 111 10.95 -6.59 -6.80
C ARG A 111 9.49 -6.30 -7.11
N ASN A 112 8.90 -5.36 -6.41
CA ASN A 112 7.52 -4.96 -6.59
C ASN A 112 7.40 -3.47 -6.87
N LEU A 113 6.34 -3.09 -7.58
CA LEU A 113 6.01 -1.70 -7.90
C LEU A 113 4.53 -1.48 -7.61
N TYR A 114 4.21 -0.36 -6.98
CA TYR A 114 2.82 0.05 -6.77
C TYR A 114 2.14 0.36 -8.09
N GLY A 115 0.93 -0.16 -8.28
CA GLY A 115 0.14 0.06 -9.49
C GLY A 115 0.49 -0.83 -10.68
N LEU A 116 1.54 -1.66 -10.62
CA LEU A 116 1.94 -2.51 -11.74
C LEU A 116 0.89 -3.55 -12.12
N ASN A 117 0.12 -4.05 -11.15
CA ASN A 117 -1.01 -4.95 -11.39
C ASN A 117 -2.04 -4.37 -12.38
N PHE A 118 -2.23 -3.05 -12.38
CA PHE A 118 -3.07 -2.33 -13.33
C PHE A 118 -2.28 -1.93 -14.58
N ALA A 119 -1.11 -1.31 -14.40
CA ALA A 119 -0.30 -0.74 -15.48
C ALA A 119 0.09 -1.76 -16.55
N ARG A 120 0.33 -3.02 -16.19
CA ARG A 120 0.69 -4.10 -17.12
C ARG A 120 -0.36 -4.37 -18.20
N THR A 121 -1.60 -3.94 -18.00
CA THR A 121 -2.72 -4.14 -18.94
C THR A 121 -3.04 -2.89 -19.77
N ALA A 122 -2.38 -1.77 -19.52
CA ALA A 122 -2.64 -0.48 -20.16
C ALA A 122 -2.33 -0.49 -21.68
N ARG A 123 -1.43 -1.38 -22.14
CA ARG A 123 -1.06 -1.56 -23.58
C ARG A 123 -0.63 -0.26 -24.27
N THR A 124 0.02 0.64 -23.54
CA THR A 124 0.46 1.95 -24.06
C THR A 124 1.87 1.94 -24.65
N GLY A 125 2.61 0.83 -24.53
CA GLY A 125 4.01 0.72 -24.94
C GLY A 125 5.00 1.48 -24.06
N ASN A 126 4.51 2.27 -23.11
CA ASN A 126 5.30 3.02 -22.15
C ASN A 126 4.76 2.86 -20.72
N ILE A 127 5.62 3.12 -19.74
CA ILE A 127 5.29 3.19 -18.31
C ILE A 127 5.67 4.58 -17.80
N ILE A 128 4.85 5.11 -16.88
CA ILE A 128 5.14 6.36 -16.18
C ILE A 128 5.60 6.01 -14.76
N LEU A 129 6.86 6.31 -14.45
CA LEU A 129 7.40 6.12 -13.11
C LEU A 129 7.11 7.37 -12.26
N CYS A 130 6.35 7.20 -11.21
CA CYS A 130 5.98 8.24 -10.23
C CYS A 130 6.81 8.11 -8.95
N GLU A 131 6.78 9.16 -8.12
CA GLU A 131 7.52 9.17 -6.84
C GLU A 131 6.81 8.37 -5.74
N GLY A 132 5.47 8.29 -5.74
CA GLY A 132 4.74 7.64 -4.67
C GLY A 132 3.30 7.26 -4.96
N TYR A 133 2.64 6.72 -3.93
CA TYR A 133 1.29 6.18 -4.00
C TYR A 133 0.25 7.16 -4.56
N MET A 134 0.26 8.39 -4.02
CA MET A 134 -0.75 9.39 -4.39
C MET A 134 -0.60 9.85 -5.83
N ASP A 135 0.63 9.92 -6.35
CA ASP A 135 0.89 10.29 -7.73
C ASP A 135 0.36 9.23 -8.69
N VAL A 136 0.65 7.95 -8.40
CA VAL A 136 0.09 6.82 -9.17
C VAL A 136 -1.42 6.87 -9.19
N ILE A 137 -2.07 7.02 -8.03
CA ILE A 137 -3.52 7.02 -7.93
C ILE A 137 -4.12 8.20 -8.71
N ALA A 138 -3.53 9.40 -8.59
CA ALA A 138 -3.97 10.58 -9.32
C ALA A 138 -3.81 10.43 -10.84
N MET A 139 -2.70 9.85 -11.29
CA MET A 139 -2.45 9.55 -12.69
C MET A 139 -3.48 8.55 -13.24
N HIS A 140 -3.75 7.46 -12.52
CA HIS A 140 -4.79 6.49 -12.91
C HIS A 140 -6.18 7.14 -12.98
N GLN A 141 -6.55 7.96 -12.00
CA GLN A 141 -7.81 8.71 -12.03
C GLN A 141 -7.91 9.64 -13.23
N ALA A 142 -6.79 10.21 -13.68
CA ALA A 142 -6.72 11.06 -14.86
C ALA A 142 -6.66 10.27 -16.19
N GLY A 143 -6.73 8.93 -16.14
CA GLY A 143 -6.70 8.06 -17.32
C GLY A 143 -5.32 7.53 -17.72
N PHE A 144 -4.25 7.91 -17.01
CA PHE A 144 -2.88 7.41 -17.25
C PHE A 144 -2.65 6.11 -16.46
N THR A 145 -3.31 5.02 -16.89
CA THR A 145 -3.32 3.75 -16.17
C THR A 145 -1.99 2.98 -16.22
N GLN A 146 -1.00 3.46 -16.97
CA GLN A 146 0.37 2.93 -17.03
C GLN A 146 1.30 3.51 -15.96
N ALA A 147 0.79 4.30 -15.01
CA ALA A 147 1.59 4.88 -13.93
C ALA A 147 1.90 3.84 -12.83
N VAL A 148 3.15 3.82 -12.37
CA VAL A 148 3.66 2.98 -11.28
C VAL A 148 4.59 3.76 -10.37
N ALA A 149 4.86 3.26 -9.16
CA ALA A 149 5.87 3.84 -8.27
C ALA A 149 6.69 2.76 -7.55
N SER A 150 7.93 3.10 -7.18
CA SER A 150 8.71 2.32 -6.24
C SER A 150 8.12 2.40 -4.82
N LEU A 151 8.54 1.49 -3.94
CA LEU A 151 7.93 1.29 -2.62
C LEU A 151 8.79 1.87 -1.49
N GLY A 152 9.07 3.18 -1.56
CA GLY A 152 9.86 3.90 -0.55
C GLY A 152 11.36 3.57 -0.58
N THR A 153 11.85 3.08 -1.70
CA THR A 153 13.26 2.85 -2.00
C THR A 153 13.62 3.53 -3.32
N ALA A 154 14.91 3.72 -3.57
CA ALA A 154 15.36 4.08 -4.91
C ALA A 154 14.93 3.01 -5.92
N PHE A 155 14.66 3.43 -7.15
CA PHE A 155 14.33 2.53 -8.25
C PHE A 155 15.46 1.52 -8.48
N THR A 156 15.14 0.23 -8.49
CA THR A 156 16.12 -0.87 -8.51
C THR A 156 16.28 -1.46 -9.91
N VAL A 157 17.40 -2.16 -10.13
CA VAL A 157 17.64 -2.92 -11.37
C VAL A 157 16.59 -4.01 -11.54
N GLU A 158 16.17 -4.65 -10.46
CA GLU A 158 15.12 -5.68 -10.47
C GLU A 158 13.77 -5.09 -10.92
N GLN A 159 13.44 -3.89 -10.45
CA GLN A 159 12.24 -3.16 -10.89
C GLN A 159 12.33 -2.75 -12.36
N ALA A 160 13.49 -2.27 -12.82
CA ALA A 160 13.71 -1.96 -14.24
C ALA A 160 13.51 -3.21 -15.12
N ASN A 161 14.13 -4.33 -14.76
CA ASN A 161 13.98 -5.59 -15.46
C ASN A 161 12.53 -6.11 -15.44
N LEU A 162 11.80 -5.84 -14.36
CA LEU A 162 10.38 -6.19 -14.29
C LEU A 162 9.56 -5.35 -15.28
N LEU A 163 9.80 -4.04 -15.37
CA LEU A 163 9.08 -3.14 -16.28
C LEU A 163 9.35 -3.42 -17.74
N HIS A 164 10.58 -3.80 -18.11
CA HIS A 164 10.92 -4.19 -19.48
C HIS A 164 10.08 -5.34 -20.05
N ARG A 165 9.39 -6.10 -19.20
CA ARG A 165 8.46 -7.16 -19.65
C ARG A 165 7.12 -6.59 -20.15
N TYR A 166 6.81 -5.34 -19.84
CA TYR A 166 5.50 -4.73 -20.06
C TYR A 166 5.56 -3.47 -20.92
N ALA A 167 6.71 -2.86 -21.05
CA ALA A 167 6.89 -1.64 -21.82
C ALA A 167 8.30 -1.54 -22.43
N GLU A 168 8.38 -0.87 -23.57
CA GLU A 168 9.64 -0.57 -24.27
C GLU A 168 10.31 0.69 -23.70
N ASN A 169 9.49 1.61 -23.16
CA ASN A 169 9.93 2.91 -22.64
C ASN A 169 9.41 3.15 -21.21
N ILE A 170 10.22 3.83 -20.41
CA ILE A 170 9.91 4.25 -19.04
C ILE A 170 10.11 5.76 -18.94
#